data_a123d1c8f39c13e1869b57ccfea4e4e1
#
_entry.id   a123d1c8f39c13e1869b57ccfea4e4e1
#
_cell.length_a   1.000
_cell.length_b   1.000
_cell.length_c   1.000
_cell.angle_alpha   90.00
_cell.angle_beta   90.00
_cell.angle_gamma   90.00
#
_symmetry.space_group_name_H-M   'P 1'
#
loop_
_entity.id
_entity.type
_entity.pdbx_description
1 polymer ?
#
loop_
_entity_poly.entity_id
_entity_poly.type
_entity_poly.pdbx_seq_one_letter_code
_entity_poly.pdbx_strand_id
1 'polypeptide(L)'
;LEQMQHDMGTKFAIPFIRLDSQGIQAIRRKLPATRNPFAYFKRVIISIDTLKSDRYMAHLRRHTWDAVVIDESHNVTNQSTLNNRLASVLSAQTDALILASATPHNGKKESFAELIRLLEPTAVLPGGDIDKTMLDRLVVRRHRYSDDVRREVGADWAEREEPRAIHVPASPKENELARELDEVWLHPTGSSPYSGERNALFPWTLAKAFLSSPTALLETVTNRLARLPGPGEAPA
;
A
#
# COMPACT_ATOMS: atom_id res chain seq x y z
N LEU A 1 6.73 -1.13 -8.35
CA LEU A 1 7.11 -2.51 -8.68
C LEU A 1 8.20 -2.57 -9.77
N GLU A 2 8.08 -1.78 -10.85
CA GLU A 2 9.07 -1.75 -11.95
C GLU A 2 10.44 -1.28 -11.45
N GLN A 3 10.49 -0.20 -10.70
CA GLN A 3 11.73 0.30 -10.11
C GLN A 3 12.41 -0.75 -9.24
N MET A 4 11.67 -1.42 -8.38
CA MET A 4 12.21 -2.50 -7.53
C MET A 4 12.75 -3.66 -8.37
N GLN A 5 12.04 -4.08 -9.42
CA GLN A 5 12.51 -5.13 -10.32
C GLN A 5 13.83 -4.73 -11.01
N HIS A 6 13.88 -3.48 -11.50
CA HIS A 6 15.08 -2.93 -12.15
C HIS A 6 16.27 -2.87 -11.17
N ASP A 7 16.06 -2.31 -9.98
CA ASP A 7 17.11 -2.16 -8.98
C ASP A 7 17.65 -3.51 -8.50
N MET A 8 16.78 -4.48 -8.27
CA MET A 8 17.21 -5.83 -7.89
C MET A 8 18.05 -6.50 -8.98
N GLY A 9 17.67 -6.31 -10.25
CA GLY A 9 18.42 -6.85 -11.39
C GLY A 9 19.77 -6.15 -11.62
N THR A 10 19.77 -4.81 -11.62
CA THR A 10 20.94 -4.01 -12.00
C THR A 10 21.95 -3.81 -10.87
N LYS A 11 21.47 -3.57 -9.64
CA LYS A 11 22.32 -3.26 -8.48
C LYS A 11 22.77 -4.50 -7.71
N PHE A 12 21.93 -5.56 -7.69
CA PHE A 12 22.18 -6.74 -6.88
C PHE A 12 22.37 -8.03 -7.72
N ALA A 13 22.22 -7.96 -9.05
CA ALA A 13 22.25 -9.12 -9.95
C ALA A 13 21.24 -10.23 -9.57
N ILE A 14 20.12 -9.86 -8.97
CA ILE A 14 19.04 -10.75 -8.55
C ILE A 14 17.81 -10.49 -9.42
N PRO A 15 17.62 -11.21 -10.54
CA PRO A 15 16.48 -11.00 -11.41
C PRO A 15 15.19 -11.53 -10.78
N PHE A 16 14.15 -10.69 -10.80
CA PHE A 16 12.81 -11.03 -10.37
C PHE A 16 11.83 -10.99 -11.54
N ILE A 17 10.82 -11.83 -11.50
CA ILE A 17 9.70 -11.81 -12.42
C ILE A 17 8.53 -11.04 -11.77
N ARG A 18 8.03 -10.02 -12.46
CA ARG A 18 6.82 -9.32 -12.05
C ARG A 18 5.60 -10.11 -12.50
N LEU A 19 4.72 -10.42 -11.55
CA LEU A 19 3.47 -11.12 -11.81
C LEU A 19 2.28 -10.24 -11.43
N ASP A 20 1.33 -10.20 -12.32
CA ASP A 20 -0.02 -9.68 -12.11
C ASP A 20 -1.05 -10.81 -12.17
N SER A 21 -2.33 -10.47 -12.07
CA SER A 21 -3.42 -11.45 -12.15
C SER A 21 -3.43 -12.22 -13.48
N GLN A 22 -3.06 -11.59 -14.58
CA GLN A 22 -3.02 -12.23 -15.90
C GLN A 22 -1.83 -13.19 -16.00
N GLY A 23 -0.66 -12.77 -15.52
CA GLY A 23 0.54 -13.62 -15.47
C GLY A 23 0.33 -14.86 -14.62
N ILE A 24 -0.29 -14.73 -13.44
CA ILE A 24 -0.63 -15.88 -12.59
C ILE A 24 -1.60 -16.83 -13.30
N GLN A 25 -2.61 -16.29 -13.99
CA GLN A 25 -3.55 -17.10 -14.76
C GLN A 25 -2.87 -17.82 -15.94
N ALA A 26 -1.95 -17.16 -16.65
CA ALA A 26 -1.19 -17.77 -17.73
C ALA A 26 -0.33 -18.93 -17.23
N ILE A 27 0.29 -18.81 -16.05
CA ILE A 27 1.02 -19.89 -15.39
C ILE A 27 0.06 -21.04 -15.05
N ARG A 28 -1.09 -20.74 -14.45
CA ARG A 28 -2.09 -21.79 -14.09
C ARG A 28 -2.55 -22.62 -15.29
N ARG A 29 -2.66 -22.02 -16.47
CA ARG A 29 -3.03 -22.76 -17.70
C ARG A 29 -1.93 -23.71 -18.19
N LYS A 30 -0.68 -23.44 -17.85
CA LYS A 30 0.49 -24.26 -18.22
C LYS A 30 0.77 -25.38 -17.22
N LEU A 31 0.25 -25.27 -16.01
CA LEU A 31 0.50 -26.21 -14.93
C LEU A 31 -0.65 -27.22 -14.77
N PRO A 32 -0.36 -28.46 -14.39
CA PRO A 32 -1.37 -29.37 -13.88
C PRO A 32 -2.16 -28.75 -12.71
N ALA A 33 -3.45 -29.05 -12.59
CA ALA A 33 -4.33 -28.47 -11.58
C ALA A 33 -3.84 -28.68 -10.13
N THR A 34 -3.03 -29.70 -9.89
CA THR A 34 -2.43 -30.02 -8.60
C THR A 34 -1.20 -29.16 -8.25
N ARG A 35 -0.64 -28.45 -9.21
CA ARG A 35 0.57 -27.65 -8.99
C ARG A 35 0.23 -26.22 -8.54
N ASN A 36 1.02 -25.73 -7.59
CA ASN A 36 0.89 -24.37 -7.09
C ASN A 36 1.51 -23.38 -8.09
N PRO A 37 0.78 -22.37 -8.59
CA PRO A 37 1.31 -21.39 -9.54
C PRO A 37 2.47 -20.55 -8.97
N PHE A 38 2.52 -20.34 -7.66
CA PHE A 38 3.58 -19.59 -6.99
C PHE A 38 4.90 -20.36 -6.87
N ALA A 39 4.88 -21.67 -7.08
CA ALA A 39 6.11 -22.48 -7.16
C ALA A 39 6.77 -22.46 -8.54
N TYR A 40 6.19 -21.77 -9.53
CA TYR A 40 6.70 -21.78 -10.90
C TYR A 40 7.98 -20.95 -11.07
N PHE A 41 8.00 -19.76 -10.45
CA PHE A 41 9.18 -18.89 -10.43
C PHE A 41 9.73 -18.79 -9.01
N LYS A 42 11.05 -18.90 -8.89
CA LYS A 42 11.74 -18.79 -7.60
C LYS A 42 11.72 -17.36 -7.01
N ARG A 43 11.70 -16.35 -7.87
CA ARG A 43 11.78 -14.93 -7.48
C ARG A 43 10.70 -14.15 -8.19
N VAL A 44 9.77 -13.60 -7.43
CA VAL A 44 8.61 -12.88 -7.95
C VAL A 44 8.38 -11.57 -7.23
N ILE A 45 7.90 -10.58 -7.95
CA ILE A 45 7.36 -9.33 -7.40
C ILE A 45 5.88 -9.28 -7.77
N ILE A 46 5.02 -9.12 -6.76
CA ILE A 46 3.57 -9.12 -6.94
C ILE A 46 2.98 -8.02 -6.06
N SER A 47 1.97 -7.31 -6.55
CA SER A 47 1.29 -6.31 -5.72
C SER A 47 0.45 -6.96 -4.62
N ILE A 48 0.38 -6.31 -3.45
CA ILE A 48 -0.51 -6.71 -2.35
C ILE A 48 -1.96 -6.79 -2.84
N ASP A 49 -2.38 -5.84 -3.67
CA ASP A 49 -3.73 -5.80 -4.22
C ASP A 49 -4.08 -7.02 -5.07
N THR A 50 -3.10 -7.57 -5.78
CA THR A 50 -3.29 -8.83 -6.50
C THR A 50 -3.42 -10.00 -5.55
N LEU A 51 -2.49 -10.14 -4.58
CA LEU A 51 -2.40 -11.32 -3.73
C LEU A 51 -3.49 -11.42 -2.65
N LYS A 52 -4.01 -10.30 -2.16
CA LYS A 52 -5.02 -10.27 -1.08
C LYS A 52 -6.35 -10.93 -1.43
N SER A 53 -6.55 -11.29 -2.71
CA SER A 53 -7.75 -11.99 -3.17
C SER A 53 -7.82 -13.42 -2.62
N ASP A 54 -8.99 -13.84 -2.12
CA ASP A 54 -9.22 -15.15 -1.52
C ASP A 54 -8.83 -16.31 -2.44
N ARG A 55 -8.95 -16.13 -3.76
CA ARG A 55 -8.55 -17.14 -4.76
C ARG A 55 -7.07 -17.54 -4.70
N TYR A 56 -6.20 -16.67 -4.16
CA TYR A 56 -4.76 -16.95 -4.03
C TYR A 56 -4.38 -17.45 -2.65
N MET A 57 -5.17 -17.16 -1.62
CA MET A 57 -4.86 -17.50 -0.23
C MET A 57 -4.62 -18.98 -0.01
N ALA A 58 -5.43 -19.85 -0.64
CA ALA A 58 -5.26 -21.31 -0.53
C ALA A 58 -3.91 -21.79 -1.12
N HIS A 59 -3.44 -21.14 -2.17
CA HIS A 59 -2.15 -21.44 -2.78
C HIS A 59 -0.99 -20.93 -1.95
N LEU A 60 -1.10 -19.72 -1.38
CA LEU A 60 -0.09 -19.10 -0.52
C LEU A 60 0.12 -19.91 0.76
N ARG A 61 -0.95 -20.41 1.39
CA ARG A 61 -0.87 -21.26 2.59
C ARG A 61 -0.19 -22.62 2.36
N ARG A 62 -0.02 -23.03 1.12
CA ARG A 62 0.61 -24.32 0.74
C ARG A 62 1.97 -24.12 0.09
N HIS A 63 2.56 -22.94 0.20
CA HIS A 63 3.86 -22.62 -0.38
C HIS A 63 4.73 -21.92 0.65
N THR A 64 5.89 -22.50 0.94
CA THR A 64 6.90 -21.88 1.80
C THR A 64 7.88 -21.10 0.95
N TRP A 65 8.20 -19.90 1.40
CA TRP A 65 9.16 -18.99 0.78
C TRP A 65 10.44 -18.95 1.63
N ASP A 66 11.60 -18.96 1.00
CA ASP A 66 12.88 -18.72 1.69
C ASP A 66 12.91 -17.31 2.30
N ALA A 67 12.39 -16.33 1.56
CA ALA A 67 12.27 -14.96 2.06
C ALA A 67 11.07 -14.23 1.44
N VAL A 68 10.42 -13.40 2.24
CA VAL A 68 9.36 -12.47 1.82
C VAL A 68 9.74 -11.06 2.24
N VAL A 69 9.66 -10.12 1.30
CA VAL A 69 9.81 -8.69 1.56
C VAL A 69 8.47 -8.01 1.33
N ILE A 70 7.95 -7.32 2.33
CA ILE A 70 6.76 -6.48 2.23
C ILE A 70 7.20 -5.03 2.27
N ASP A 71 7.16 -4.38 1.11
CA ASP A 71 7.42 -2.95 0.99
C ASP A 71 6.18 -2.14 1.38
N GLU A 72 6.39 -0.91 1.86
CA GLU A 72 5.33 -0.05 2.43
C GLU A 72 4.49 -0.79 3.48
N SER A 73 5.16 -1.50 4.38
CA SER A 73 4.54 -2.37 5.38
C SER A 73 3.57 -1.66 6.33
N HIS A 74 3.57 -0.33 6.38
CA HIS A 74 2.54 0.43 7.09
C HIS A 74 1.11 0.14 6.58
N ASN A 75 0.96 -0.38 5.36
CA ASN A 75 -0.34 -0.77 4.79
C ASN A 75 -0.90 -2.08 5.34
N VAL A 76 -0.12 -2.85 6.10
CA VAL A 76 -0.55 -4.13 6.69
C VAL A 76 -0.77 -4.08 8.21
N THR A 77 -0.77 -2.88 8.80
CA THR A 77 -0.87 -2.68 10.25
C THR A 77 -2.28 -2.84 10.83
N ASN A 78 -3.33 -2.86 10.02
CA ASN A 78 -4.70 -2.95 10.49
C ASN A 78 -5.22 -4.40 10.38
N GLN A 79 -5.41 -5.06 11.51
CA GLN A 79 -5.84 -6.46 11.65
C GLN A 79 -7.16 -6.79 10.93
N SER A 80 -8.05 -5.82 10.77
CA SER A 80 -9.34 -6.04 10.11
C SER A 80 -9.27 -6.06 8.58
N THR A 81 -8.10 -5.81 7.98
CA THR A 81 -7.95 -5.67 6.54
C THR A 81 -7.47 -6.95 5.85
N LEU A 82 -7.82 -7.08 4.56
CA LEU A 82 -7.29 -8.16 3.71
C LEU A 82 -5.76 -8.08 3.55
N ASN A 83 -5.18 -6.89 3.63
CA ASN A 83 -3.74 -6.69 3.58
C ASN A 83 -3.03 -7.33 4.79
N ASN A 84 -3.56 -7.11 5.99
CA ASN A 84 -3.00 -7.73 7.21
C ASN A 84 -3.19 -9.26 7.18
N ARG A 85 -4.37 -9.74 6.76
CA ARG A 85 -4.61 -11.18 6.59
C ARG A 85 -3.63 -11.83 5.64
N LEU A 86 -3.30 -11.17 4.52
CA LEU A 86 -2.26 -11.61 3.59
C LEU A 86 -0.89 -11.64 4.27
N ALA A 87 -0.50 -10.57 4.95
CA ALA A 87 0.78 -10.48 5.65
C ALA A 87 0.93 -11.59 6.70
N SER A 88 -0.12 -11.90 7.45
CA SER A 88 -0.14 -12.99 8.43
C SER A 88 0.04 -14.37 7.78
N VAL A 89 -0.57 -14.59 6.60
CA VAL A 89 -0.34 -15.84 5.86
C VAL A 89 1.10 -15.93 5.37
N LEU A 90 1.65 -14.85 4.82
CA LEU A 90 3.03 -14.82 4.33
C LEU A 90 4.04 -14.98 5.46
N SER A 91 3.82 -14.33 6.60
CA SER A 91 4.64 -14.47 7.81
C SER A 91 4.73 -15.93 8.28
N ALA A 92 3.60 -16.64 8.29
CA ALA A 92 3.56 -18.04 8.69
C ALA A 92 4.14 -19.02 7.64
N GLN A 93 4.40 -18.56 6.41
CA GLN A 93 4.84 -19.37 5.28
C GLN A 93 6.19 -18.91 4.72
N THR A 94 7.01 -18.27 5.53
CA THR A 94 8.37 -17.85 5.13
C THR A 94 9.40 -18.14 6.19
N ASP A 95 10.62 -18.47 5.79
CA ASP A 95 11.74 -18.64 6.70
C ASP A 95 12.32 -17.29 7.14
N ALA A 96 12.23 -16.26 6.28
CA ALA A 96 12.67 -14.91 6.58
C ALA A 96 11.64 -13.87 6.13
N LEU A 97 11.18 -13.01 7.04
CA LEU A 97 10.28 -11.89 6.76
C LEU A 97 10.99 -10.55 6.92
N ILE A 98 10.94 -9.71 5.90
CA ILE A 98 11.44 -8.34 5.93
C ILE A 98 10.27 -7.38 5.70
N LEU A 99 10.03 -6.50 6.66
CA LEU A 99 9.03 -5.44 6.57
C LEU A 99 9.75 -4.11 6.36
N ALA A 100 9.61 -3.53 5.18
CA ALA A 100 10.20 -2.24 4.84
C ALA A 100 9.16 -1.13 4.91
N SER A 101 9.50 0.00 5.55
CA SER A 101 8.64 1.20 5.57
C SER A 101 9.43 2.43 5.98
N ALA A 102 9.16 3.57 5.35
CA ALA A 102 9.66 4.86 5.81
C ALA A 102 8.92 5.36 7.07
N THR A 103 7.65 4.95 7.21
CA THR A 103 6.76 5.37 8.30
C THR A 103 6.07 4.14 8.90
N PRO A 104 6.74 3.40 9.81
CA PRO A 104 6.25 2.10 10.30
C PRO A 104 4.98 2.19 11.17
N HIS A 105 4.56 3.39 11.53
CA HIS A 105 3.34 3.63 12.29
C HIS A 105 2.63 4.92 11.83
N ASN A 106 1.32 4.95 12.01
CA ASN A 106 0.45 6.09 11.72
C ASN A 106 0.18 6.96 12.96
N GLY A 107 1.08 6.98 13.95
CA GLY A 107 0.91 7.64 15.24
C GLY A 107 0.24 6.76 16.31
N LYS A 108 -0.27 5.57 15.96
CA LYS A 108 -0.91 4.63 16.89
C LYS A 108 0.08 3.55 17.30
N LYS A 109 0.22 3.28 18.60
CA LYS A 109 1.08 2.22 19.13
C LYS A 109 0.70 0.84 18.61
N GLU A 110 -0.59 0.59 18.47
CA GLU A 110 -1.15 -0.68 17.97
C GLU A 110 -0.68 -1.01 16.57
N SER A 111 -0.55 0.00 15.71
CA SER A 111 -0.09 -0.19 14.32
C SER A 111 1.36 -0.69 14.27
N PHE A 112 2.23 -0.15 15.10
CA PHE A 112 3.61 -0.61 15.18
C PHE A 112 3.72 -1.98 15.87
N ALA A 113 2.96 -2.20 16.93
CA ALA A 113 2.91 -3.49 17.61
C ALA A 113 2.46 -4.62 16.66
N GLU A 114 1.56 -4.31 15.70
CA GLU A 114 1.13 -5.28 14.71
C GLU A 114 2.26 -5.69 13.75
N LEU A 115 3.09 -4.74 13.30
CA LEU A 115 4.28 -5.08 12.49
C LEU A 115 5.25 -5.97 13.26
N ILE A 116 5.48 -5.65 14.54
CA ILE A 116 6.35 -6.48 15.39
C ILE A 116 5.74 -7.88 15.59
N ARG A 117 4.43 -7.98 15.77
CA ARG A 117 3.73 -9.27 15.91
C ARG A 117 3.83 -10.14 14.67
N LEU A 118 3.87 -9.55 13.47
CA LEU A 118 4.10 -10.28 12.23
C LEU A 118 5.52 -10.88 12.15
N LEU A 119 6.51 -10.19 12.76
CA LEU A 119 7.90 -10.65 12.81
C LEU A 119 8.13 -11.68 13.94
N GLU A 120 7.67 -11.35 15.13
CA GLU A 120 7.84 -12.15 16.33
C GLU A 120 6.65 -11.91 17.29
N PRO A 121 5.67 -12.82 17.31
CA PRO A 121 4.47 -12.66 18.14
C PRO A 121 4.76 -12.49 19.63
N THR A 122 5.83 -13.11 20.13
CA THR A 122 6.19 -13.08 21.57
C THR A 122 6.82 -11.75 22.01
N ALA A 123 7.25 -10.92 21.07
CA ALA A 123 7.79 -9.60 21.36
C ALA A 123 6.72 -8.57 21.77
N VAL A 124 5.44 -8.87 21.53
CA VAL A 124 4.32 -8.01 21.93
C VAL A 124 3.66 -8.57 23.19
N LEU A 125 3.81 -7.84 24.28
CA LEU A 125 3.30 -8.21 25.60
C LEU A 125 1.76 -8.12 25.68
N PRO A 126 1.12 -8.82 26.66
CA PRO A 126 -0.27 -8.58 27.00
C PRO A 126 -0.48 -7.10 27.35
N GLY A 127 -1.34 -6.40 26.62
CA GLY A 127 -1.52 -4.94 26.75
C GLY A 127 -0.94 -4.13 25.57
N GLY A 128 -0.23 -4.79 24.63
CA GLY A 128 0.23 -4.15 23.40
C GLY A 128 1.59 -3.44 23.51
N ASP A 129 2.24 -3.48 24.67
CA ASP A 129 3.60 -2.99 24.82
C ASP A 129 4.60 -3.95 24.16
N ILE A 130 5.72 -3.40 23.67
CA ILE A 130 6.74 -4.17 22.97
C ILE A 130 7.94 -4.36 23.89
N ASP A 131 8.45 -5.59 23.98
CA ASP A 131 9.70 -5.90 24.67
C ASP A 131 10.87 -5.17 23.98
N LYS A 132 11.57 -4.31 24.74
CA LYS A 132 12.66 -3.48 24.21
C LYS A 132 13.84 -4.31 23.73
N THR A 133 14.18 -5.39 24.42
CA THR A 133 15.30 -6.25 24.06
C THR A 133 15.04 -6.96 22.74
N MET A 134 13.80 -7.37 22.52
CA MET A 134 13.38 -7.98 21.24
C MET A 134 13.32 -6.93 20.15
N LEU A 135 12.81 -5.72 20.44
CA LEU A 135 12.72 -4.64 19.50
C LEU A 135 14.09 -4.27 18.89
N ASP A 136 15.11 -4.15 19.71
CA ASP A 136 16.48 -3.81 19.30
C ASP A 136 17.09 -4.87 18.34
N ARG A 137 16.58 -6.09 18.39
CA ARG A 137 16.98 -7.18 17.50
C ARG A 137 16.18 -7.22 16.19
N LEU A 138 14.92 -6.81 16.23
CA LEU A 138 13.98 -6.91 15.12
C LEU A 138 13.98 -5.68 14.22
N VAL A 139 14.39 -4.50 14.74
CA VAL A 139 14.22 -3.24 14.02
C VAL A 139 15.55 -2.59 13.71
N VAL A 140 15.80 -2.35 12.45
CA VAL A 140 16.91 -1.52 11.97
C VAL A 140 16.35 -0.21 11.46
N ARG A 141 16.64 0.90 12.15
CA ARG A 141 16.25 2.24 11.76
C ARG A 141 17.44 3.02 11.24
N ARG A 142 17.35 3.47 9.99
CA ARG A 142 18.33 4.39 9.40
C ARG A 142 17.67 5.72 9.06
N HIS A 143 18.36 6.79 9.37
CA HIS A 143 17.96 8.16 9.03
C HIS A 143 19.18 8.96 8.60
N ARG A 144 18.97 10.15 8.03
CA ARG A 144 20.07 10.95 7.44
C ARG A 144 21.21 11.29 8.42
N TYR A 145 20.94 11.26 9.72
CA TYR A 145 21.93 11.57 10.77
C TYR A 145 22.57 10.32 11.39
N SER A 146 22.21 9.11 10.92
CA SER A 146 22.86 7.88 11.36
C SER A 146 24.31 7.87 10.89
N ASP A 147 25.25 7.39 11.72
CA ASP A 147 26.67 7.44 11.45
C ASP A 147 27.10 6.65 10.20
N ASP A 148 26.42 5.54 9.93
CA ASP A 148 26.60 4.74 8.73
C ASP A 148 26.18 5.50 7.46
N VAL A 149 25.03 6.19 7.51
CA VAL A 149 24.55 7.01 6.39
C VAL A 149 25.46 8.23 6.16
N ARG A 150 25.89 8.91 7.23
CA ARG A 150 26.80 10.04 7.13
C ARG A 150 28.16 9.68 6.51
N ARG A 151 28.68 8.50 6.81
CA ARG A 151 29.95 8.04 6.25
C ARG A 151 29.87 7.76 4.75
N GLU A 152 28.73 7.23 4.28
CA GLU A 152 28.54 6.92 2.86
C GLU A 152 28.21 8.15 2.01
N VAL A 153 27.36 9.04 2.53
CA VAL A 153 26.88 10.20 1.77
C VAL A 153 27.82 11.40 1.90
N GLY A 154 28.56 11.49 2.99
CA GLY A 154 29.58 12.54 3.20
C GLY A 154 29.03 13.96 3.11
N ALA A 155 29.84 14.84 2.48
CA ALA A 155 29.55 16.27 2.32
C ALA A 155 28.51 16.57 1.21
N ASP A 156 28.16 15.59 0.39
CA ASP A 156 27.22 15.78 -0.74
C ASP A 156 25.76 15.93 -0.29
N TRP A 157 25.52 15.80 1.01
CA TRP A 157 24.19 15.92 1.57
C TRP A 157 23.89 17.37 1.96
N ALA A 158 23.00 18.02 1.23
CA ALA A 158 22.52 19.35 1.58
C ALA A 158 21.88 19.37 2.99
N GLU A 159 22.22 20.36 3.78
CA GLU A 159 21.55 20.57 5.08
C GLU A 159 20.08 20.90 4.85
N ARG A 160 19.22 20.30 5.67
CA ARG A 160 17.79 20.56 5.61
C ARG A 160 17.49 21.77 6.50
N GLU A 161 17.07 22.85 5.90
CA GLU A 161 16.50 23.99 6.61
C GLU A 161 15.16 23.64 7.25
N GLU A 162 14.72 24.47 8.20
CA GLU A 162 13.37 24.33 8.77
C GLU A 162 12.31 24.50 7.68
N PRO A 163 11.26 23.67 7.70
CA PRO A 163 10.18 23.76 6.73
C PRO A 163 9.51 25.14 6.79
N ARG A 164 9.46 25.84 5.66
CA ARG A 164 8.71 27.09 5.52
C ARG A 164 7.38 26.79 4.81
N ALA A 165 6.28 27.12 5.46
CA ALA A 165 4.97 27.04 4.81
C ALA A 165 4.85 28.23 3.82
N ILE A 166 4.71 27.90 2.54
CA ILE A 166 4.40 28.88 1.50
C ILE A 166 2.91 28.83 1.25
N HIS A 167 2.19 29.85 1.69
CA HIS A 167 0.76 29.97 1.45
C HIS A 167 0.53 30.62 0.07
N VAL A 168 0.00 29.83 -0.84
CA VAL A 168 -0.41 30.29 -2.16
C VAL A 168 -1.94 30.44 -2.14
N PRO A 169 -2.49 31.65 -2.42
CA PRO A 169 -3.94 31.82 -2.48
C PRO A 169 -4.50 31.01 -3.65
N ALA A 170 -5.56 30.26 -3.38
CA ALA A 170 -6.28 29.54 -4.42
C ALA A 170 -6.99 30.53 -5.36
N SER A 171 -7.11 30.17 -6.62
CA SER A 171 -7.86 30.94 -7.60
C SER A 171 -9.37 30.97 -7.25
N PRO A 172 -10.14 31.94 -7.75
CA PRO A 172 -11.59 31.95 -7.55
C PRO A 172 -12.28 30.65 -7.98
N LYS A 173 -11.82 30.03 -9.08
CA LYS A 173 -12.37 28.75 -9.55
C LYS A 173 -12.03 27.56 -8.64
N GLU A 174 -10.83 27.53 -8.10
CA GLU A 174 -10.46 26.50 -7.12
C GLU A 174 -11.26 26.63 -5.83
N ASN A 175 -11.51 27.86 -5.36
CA ASN A 175 -12.37 28.13 -4.21
C ASN A 175 -13.83 27.74 -4.46
N GLU A 176 -14.36 27.97 -5.67
CA GLU A 176 -15.69 27.55 -6.08
C GLU A 176 -15.81 26.02 -6.09
N LEU A 177 -14.86 25.31 -6.71
CA LEU A 177 -14.80 23.85 -6.73
C LEU A 177 -14.65 23.26 -5.31
N ALA A 178 -13.80 23.85 -4.47
CA ALA A 178 -13.64 23.41 -3.09
C ALA A 178 -14.96 23.51 -2.31
N ARG A 179 -15.71 24.61 -2.50
CA ARG A 179 -17.02 24.81 -1.88
C ARG A 179 -18.05 23.81 -2.39
N GLU A 180 -18.11 23.59 -3.71
CA GLU A 180 -18.98 22.57 -4.29
C GLU A 180 -18.67 21.17 -3.76
N LEU A 181 -17.38 20.79 -3.69
CA LEU A 181 -16.97 19.52 -3.11
C LEU A 181 -17.38 19.37 -1.65
N ASP A 182 -17.25 20.42 -0.86
CA ASP A 182 -17.61 20.40 0.56
C ASP A 182 -19.14 20.35 0.76
N GLU A 183 -19.85 21.31 0.21
CA GLU A 183 -21.28 21.55 0.48
C GLU A 183 -22.21 20.55 -0.23
N VAL A 184 -21.83 20.11 -1.44
CA VAL A 184 -22.69 19.24 -2.27
C VAL A 184 -22.30 17.77 -2.17
N TRP A 185 -21.01 17.47 -2.08
CA TRP A 185 -20.51 16.11 -2.18
C TRP A 185 -20.10 15.47 -0.85
N LEU A 186 -19.39 16.20 0.02
CA LEU A 186 -18.88 15.67 1.29
C LEU A 186 -19.85 15.87 2.45
N HIS A 187 -20.44 17.06 2.55
CA HIS A 187 -21.34 17.44 3.64
C HIS A 187 -22.65 18.05 3.12
N PRO A 188 -23.44 17.28 2.31
CA PRO A 188 -24.67 17.83 1.75
C PRO A 188 -25.66 18.20 2.83
N THR A 189 -26.14 19.43 2.80
CA THR A 189 -27.19 19.95 3.73
C THR A 189 -28.61 19.58 3.30
N GLY A 190 -28.77 18.89 2.14
CA GLY A 190 -30.04 18.47 1.57
C GLY A 190 -29.94 17.08 0.93
N SER A 191 -30.81 16.80 -0.06
CA SER A 191 -30.71 15.57 -0.84
C SER A 191 -29.45 15.59 -1.70
N SER A 192 -28.46 14.78 -1.32
CA SER A 192 -27.28 14.57 -2.17
C SER A 192 -27.68 13.85 -3.47
N PRO A 193 -27.08 14.20 -4.62
CA PRO A 193 -27.20 13.40 -5.85
C PRO A 193 -26.78 11.94 -5.65
N TYR A 194 -26.15 11.64 -4.52
CA TYR A 194 -25.60 10.33 -4.12
C TYR A 194 -26.15 9.86 -2.77
N SER A 195 -27.48 9.80 -2.64
CA SER A 195 -28.14 9.29 -1.43
C SER A 195 -28.10 7.75 -1.26
N GLY A 196 -27.32 7.02 -2.04
CA GLY A 196 -27.21 5.56 -1.95
C GLY A 196 -25.97 5.10 -1.18
N GLU A 197 -26.12 4.12 -0.28
CA GLU A 197 -25.04 3.54 0.55
C GLU A 197 -23.79 3.07 -0.25
N ARG A 198 -23.95 2.66 -1.50
CA ARG A 198 -22.86 2.19 -2.37
C ARG A 198 -21.97 3.29 -2.94
N ASN A 199 -22.36 4.56 -2.84
CA ASN A 199 -21.67 5.68 -3.46
C ASN A 199 -20.90 6.58 -2.49
N ALA A 200 -20.86 6.27 -1.20
CA ALA A 200 -20.22 7.07 -0.16
C ALA A 200 -18.70 7.30 -0.37
N LEU A 201 -18.02 6.43 -1.12
CA LEU A 201 -16.58 6.56 -1.38
C LEU A 201 -16.25 7.51 -2.53
N PHE A 202 -17.18 7.80 -3.44
CA PHE A 202 -16.89 8.62 -4.61
C PHE A 202 -16.62 10.09 -4.28
N PRO A 203 -17.37 10.76 -3.38
CA PRO A 203 -17.05 12.11 -2.92
C PRO A 203 -15.63 12.23 -2.36
N TRP A 204 -15.19 11.28 -1.54
CA TRP A 204 -13.83 11.22 -1.02
C TRP A 204 -12.78 11.00 -2.12
N THR A 205 -13.11 10.25 -3.17
CA THR A 205 -12.24 10.08 -4.33
C THR A 205 -12.07 11.38 -5.10
N LEU A 206 -13.16 12.14 -5.28
CA LEU A 206 -13.11 13.49 -5.88
C LEU A 206 -12.28 14.45 -5.05
N ALA A 207 -12.49 14.50 -3.74
CA ALA A 207 -11.73 15.36 -2.83
C ALA A 207 -10.21 15.02 -2.87
N LYS A 208 -9.86 13.75 -2.84
CA LYS A 208 -8.45 13.33 -2.99
C LYS A 208 -7.85 13.72 -4.34
N ALA A 209 -8.61 13.57 -5.42
CA ALA A 209 -8.17 13.95 -6.75
C ALA A 209 -7.98 15.46 -6.86
N PHE A 210 -8.91 16.26 -6.32
CA PHE A 210 -8.81 17.72 -6.24
C PHE A 210 -7.55 18.18 -5.51
N LEU A 211 -7.29 17.60 -4.34
CA LEU A 211 -6.09 17.91 -3.53
C LEU A 211 -4.79 17.41 -4.17
N SER A 212 -4.86 16.46 -5.08
CA SER A 212 -3.68 15.94 -5.78
C SER A 212 -3.25 16.85 -6.93
N SER A 213 -4.13 17.09 -7.89
CA SER A 213 -3.90 18.01 -9.01
C SER A 213 -5.18 18.24 -9.83
N PRO A 214 -5.27 19.33 -10.59
CA PRO A 214 -6.38 19.58 -11.54
C PRO A 214 -6.53 18.45 -12.57
N THR A 215 -5.42 17.88 -13.04
CA THR A 215 -5.42 16.76 -13.98
C THR A 215 -6.03 15.50 -13.37
N ALA A 216 -5.66 15.17 -12.13
CA ALA A 216 -6.20 14.00 -11.43
C ALA A 216 -7.72 14.13 -11.21
N LEU A 217 -8.20 15.34 -10.89
CA LEU A 217 -9.64 15.59 -10.78
C LEU A 217 -10.33 15.40 -12.13
N LEU A 218 -9.80 15.98 -13.20
CA LEU A 218 -10.36 15.87 -14.55
C LEU A 218 -10.44 14.41 -15.01
N GLU A 219 -9.38 13.65 -14.83
CA GLU A 219 -9.35 12.21 -15.15
C GLU A 219 -10.38 11.42 -14.33
N THR A 220 -10.48 11.71 -13.04
CA THR A 220 -11.45 11.04 -12.16
C THR A 220 -12.89 11.30 -12.61
N VAL A 221 -13.23 12.53 -12.95
CA VAL A 221 -14.55 12.91 -13.45
C VAL A 221 -14.82 12.28 -14.83
N THR A 222 -13.87 12.38 -15.75
CA THR A 222 -13.99 11.81 -17.11
C THR A 222 -14.21 10.29 -17.05
N ASN A 223 -13.42 9.58 -16.26
CA ASN A 223 -13.56 8.13 -16.07
C ASN A 223 -14.90 7.75 -15.43
N ARG A 224 -15.45 8.58 -14.57
CA ARG A 224 -16.78 8.36 -14.00
C ARG A 224 -17.88 8.57 -15.02
N LEU A 225 -17.82 9.66 -15.78
CA LEU A 225 -18.79 9.97 -16.84
C LEU A 225 -18.85 8.88 -17.90
N ALA A 226 -17.70 8.34 -18.32
CA ALA A 226 -17.60 7.25 -19.28
C ALA A 226 -18.26 5.93 -18.79
N ARG A 227 -18.49 5.77 -17.50
CA ARG A 227 -19.11 4.57 -16.88
C ARG A 227 -20.59 4.77 -16.54
N LEU A 228 -21.11 5.96 -16.68
CA LEU A 228 -22.53 6.21 -16.47
C LEU A 228 -23.32 5.73 -17.68
N PRO A 229 -24.47 5.07 -17.47
CA PRO A 229 -25.35 4.71 -18.59
C PRO A 229 -25.79 5.99 -19.32
N GLY A 230 -25.86 5.90 -20.65
CA GLY A 230 -26.32 7.03 -21.46
C GLY A 230 -27.75 7.44 -21.12
N PRO A 231 -28.18 8.68 -21.47
CA PRO A 231 -29.54 9.13 -21.23
C PRO A 231 -30.50 8.18 -21.98
N GLY A 232 -31.20 7.32 -21.24
CA GLY A 232 -32.17 6.34 -21.75
C GLY A 232 -31.83 4.86 -21.47
N GLU A 233 -30.66 4.53 -20.93
CA GLU A 233 -30.33 3.16 -20.48
C GLU A 233 -30.65 3.00 -18.99
N ALA A 234 -31.53 2.04 -18.65
CA ALA A 234 -31.79 1.72 -17.26
C ALA A 234 -30.55 1.08 -16.60
N PRO A 235 -30.23 1.39 -15.34
CA PRO A 235 -29.14 0.73 -14.62
C PRO A 235 -29.43 -0.76 -14.47
N ALA A 236 -28.45 -1.59 -14.89
CA ALA A 236 -28.48 -3.03 -14.72
C ALA A 236 -28.26 -3.46 -13.25
#